data_2f524c685ada46f234639196ebd051d6
#
_entry.id   2f524c685ada46f234639196ebd051d6
#
_cell.length_a   1.000
_cell.length_b   1.000
_cell.length_c   1.000
_cell.angle_alpha   90.00
_cell.angle_beta   90.00
_cell.angle_gamma   90.00
#
_symmetry.space_group_name_H-M   'P 1'
#
loop_
_entity.id
_entity.type
_entity.pdbx_description
1 polymer ?
#
loop_
_entity_poly.entity_id
_entity_poly.type
_entity_poly.pdbx_seq_one_letter_code
_entity_poly.pdbx_strand_id
1 'polypeptide(L)'
;MPARRPNTTAAGVIRLTEATGSSSRGWEDAVAGAVKASKVRAPVGVEVSRLWADWDRGKLSRFHATVKVAYRQALRATSRAKA
;
A
#
# COMPACT_ATOMS: atom_id res chain seq x y z
N MET A 1 -4.51 -29.17 -11.00
CA MET A 1 -4.29 -28.75 -10.82
C MET A 1 -3.96 -27.92 -10.83
N PRO A 2 -3.81 -27.64 -10.81
CA PRO A 2 -3.39 -26.88 -10.69
C PRO A 2 -2.89 -25.98 -10.72
N ALA A 3 -2.66 -25.79 -10.83
CA ALA A 3 -2.18 -25.15 -10.83
C ALA A 3 -1.76 -24.34 -10.58
N ARG A 4 -1.54 -24.28 -10.47
CA ARG A 4 -1.11 -23.62 -10.14
C ARG A 4 -0.59 -22.91 -9.98
N ARG A 5 -0.32 -22.79 -9.92
CA ARG A 5 0.22 -22.18 -9.64
C ARG A 5 1.08 -21.86 -9.52
N PRO A 6 1.16 -22.02 -9.55
CA PRO A 6 2.21 -21.76 -9.01
C PRO A 6 3.22 -21.01 -9.58
N ASN A 7 3.38 -21.04 -10.09
CA ASN A 7 4.15 -20.43 -10.69
C ASN A 7 4.29 -19.13 -10.60
N THR A 8 3.49 -18.81 -10.52
CA THR A 8 3.44 -17.51 -10.32
C THR A 8 4.35 -17.10 -9.31
N THR A 9 4.47 -17.85 -8.42
CA THR A 9 5.26 -17.51 -7.33
C THR A 9 6.66 -17.30 -7.70
N ALA A 10 7.07 -17.92 -8.70
CA ALA A 10 8.45 -17.78 -9.07
C ALA A 10 8.80 -16.38 -9.46
N ALA A 11 7.84 -15.63 -9.87
CA ALA A 11 8.15 -14.32 -10.38
C ALA A 11 8.39 -13.26 -9.33
N GLY A 12 8.04 -13.51 -8.12
CA GLY A 12 8.25 -12.53 -7.10
C GLY A 12 7.40 -12.75 -5.89
N VAL A 13 7.49 -11.84 -4.96
CA VAL A 13 6.71 -11.90 -3.75
C VAL A 13 5.95 -10.62 -3.59
N ILE A 14 4.89 -10.68 -2.84
CA ILE A 14 4.12 -9.50 -2.52
C ILE A 14 4.63 -8.96 -1.21
N ARG A 15 4.98 -7.70 -1.21
CA ARG A 15 5.45 -7.04 -0.02
C ARG A 15 4.47 -5.97 0.39
N LEU A 16 4.45 -5.64 1.65
CA LEU A 16 3.58 -4.61 2.17
C LEU A 16 4.42 -3.56 2.86
N THR A 17 4.07 -2.33 2.66
CA THR A 17 4.72 -1.25 3.38
C THR A 17 3.64 -0.35 3.94
N GLU A 18 3.81 0.12 5.15
CA GLU A 18 2.81 0.92 5.80
C GLU A 18 3.06 2.39 5.57
N ALA A 19 2.01 3.16 5.38
CA ALA A 19 2.12 4.58 5.17
C ALA A 19 0.88 5.28 5.69
N THR A 20 1.02 6.56 5.98
CA THR A 20 -0.07 7.35 6.52
C THR A 20 -0.24 8.59 5.65
N GLY A 21 -1.48 8.97 5.44
CA GLY A 21 -1.78 10.19 4.70
C GLY A 21 -2.91 10.93 5.37
N SER A 22 -3.07 12.19 5.03
CA SER A 22 -4.16 12.98 5.54
C SER A 22 -4.64 13.94 4.49
N SER A 23 -5.85 14.44 4.68
CA SER A 23 -6.48 15.31 3.70
C SER A 23 -7.61 16.08 4.36
N SER A 24 -7.84 17.29 3.91
CA SER A 24 -8.99 18.04 4.36
C SER A 24 -10.18 17.77 3.47
N ARG A 25 -10.02 16.98 2.42
CA ARG A 25 -11.09 16.74 1.47
C ARG A 25 -11.91 15.49 1.69
N GLY A 26 -11.33 14.48 2.20
CA GLY A 26 -12.10 13.28 2.44
C GLY A 26 -11.23 12.05 2.64
N TRP A 27 -11.91 10.93 2.86
CA TRP A 27 -11.24 9.67 3.14
C TRP A 27 -10.43 9.15 1.98
N GLU A 28 -11.02 9.20 0.81
CA GLU A 28 -10.35 8.67 -0.36
C GLU A 28 -9.07 9.44 -0.66
N ASP A 29 -9.13 10.75 -0.50
CA ASP A 29 -7.97 11.57 -0.76
C ASP A 29 -6.89 11.30 0.28
N ALA A 30 -7.28 11.01 1.52
CA ALA A 30 -6.33 10.68 2.56
C ALA A 30 -5.63 9.36 2.24
N VAL A 31 -6.40 8.38 1.76
CA VAL A 31 -5.83 7.10 1.37
C VAL A 31 -4.86 7.29 0.19
N ALA A 32 -5.27 8.06 -0.79
CA ALA A 32 -4.41 8.30 -1.94
C ALA A 32 -3.11 8.99 -1.52
N GLY A 33 -3.22 9.91 -0.57
CA GLY A 33 -2.04 10.57 -0.05
C GLY A 33 -1.11 9.60 0.66
N ALA A 34 -1.67 8.63 1.37
CA ALA A 34 -0.88 7.63 2.05
C ALA A 34 -0.14 6.78 1.02
N VAL A 35 -0.80 6.40 -0.06
CA VAL A 35 -0.18 5.59 -1.09
C VAL A 35 0.99 6.36 -1.71
N LYS A 36 0.80 7.64 -1.95
CA LYS A 36 1.89 8.43 -2.49
C LYS A 36 3.03 8.55 -1.51
N ALA A 37 2.73 8.69 -0.24
CA ALA A 37 3.76 8.81 0.78
C ALA A 37 4.58 7.54 0.91
N SER A 38 4.01 6.39 0.52
CA SER A 38 4.73 5.14 0.60
C SER A 38 5.87 5.06 -0.40
N LYS A 39 5.77 5.86 -1.45
CA LYS A 39 6.76 5.89 -2.52
C LYS A 39 6.89 4.59 -3.29
N VAL A 40 5.86 3.78 -3.23
CA VAL A 40 5.82 2.57 -4.02
C VAL A 40 5.47 2.96 -5.44
N ARG A 41 6.28 2.54 -6.40
CA ARG A 41 6.10 2.95 -7.76
C ARG A 41 4.94 2.33 -8.46
N ALA A 42 4.68 1.10 -8.23
CA ALA A 42 3.63 0.39 -8.91
C ALA A 42 2.84 -0.45 -7.91
N PRO A 43 2.01 0.17 -7.11
CA PRO A 43 1.26 -0.59 -6.13
C PRO A 43 0.26 -1.49 -6.81
N VAL A 44 0.09 -2.69 -6.29
CA VAL A 44 -0.87 -3.63 -6.80
C VAL A 44 -2.09 -3.75 -5.91
N GLY A 45 -2.03 -3.18 -4.72
CA GLY A 45 -3.18 -3.19 -3.84
C GLY A 45 -2.94 -2.33 -2.64
N VAL A 46 -4.01 -2.00 -1.96
CA VAL A 46 -3.94 -1.18 -0.77
C VAL A 46 -4.91 -1.73 0.25
N GLU A 47 -4.41 -1.96 1.44
CA GLU A 47 -5.26 -2.40 2.53
C GLU A 47 -5.38 -1.24 3.49
N VAL A 48 -6.58 -0.81 3.79
CA VAL A 48 -6.77 0.30 4.71
C VAL A 48 -6.80 -0.27 6.11
N SER A 49 -5.80 0.10 6.92
CA SER A 49 -5.70 -0.41 8.25
C SER A 49 -6.49 0.42 9.23
N ARG A 50 -6.58 1.70 8.99
CA ARG A 50 -7.20 2.57 9.94
C ARG A 50 -7.64 3.86 9.30
N LEU A 51 -8.80 4.32 9.66
CA LEU A 51 -9.31 5.60 9.23
C LEU A 51 -9.76 6.35 10.46
N TRP A 52 -9.38 7.62 10.56
CA TRP A 52 -9.88 8.44 11.66
C TRP A 52 -9.84 9.88 11.20
N ALA A 53 -10.52 10.73 11.90
CA ALA A 53 -10.57 12.12 11.51
C ALA A 53 -10.64 12.99 12.74
N ASP A 54 -10.18 14.21 12.59
CA ASP A 54 -10.29 15.19 13.66
C ASP A 54 -11.72 15.66 13.72
N TRP A 55 -12.20 15.88 14.91
CA TRP A 55 -13.54 16.37 15.11
C TRP A 55 -13.45 17.82 15.57
N ASP A 56 -14.10 18.70 14.84
CA ASP A 56 -14.02 20.11 15.16
C ASP A 56 -15.35 20.78 14.89
N ARG A 57 -15.88 21.41 15.93
CA ARG A 57 -17.12 22.15 15.81
C ARG A 57 -18.27 21.33 15.24
N GLY A 58 -18.36 20.12 15.71
CA GLY A 58 -19.47 19.27 15.32
C GLY A 58 -19.33 18.56 13.99
N LYS A 59 -18.14 18.55 13.44
CA LYS A 59 -17.95 17.87 12.17
C LYS A 59 -16.52 17.38 12.01
N LEU A 60 -16.33 16.51 11.02
CA LEU A 60 -15.01 16.02 10.71
C LEU A 60 -14.27 17.12 9.98
N SER A 61 -13.05 17.40 10.39
CA SER A 61 -12.29 18.48 9.79
C SER A 61 -11.10 18.00 8.99
N ARG A 62 -10.42 16.97 9.42
CA ARG A 62 -9.28 16.49 8.70
C ARG A 62 -9.27 14.98 8.74
N PHE A 63 -9.08 14.38 7.61
CA PHE A 63 -9.19 12.93 7.47
C PHE A 63 -7.81 12.30 7.44
N HIS A 64 -7.65 11.18 8.12
CA HIS A 64 -6.37 10.50 8.19
C HIS A 64 -6.57 9.04 7.82
N ALA A 65 -5.56 8.46 7.18
CA ALA A 65 -5.62 7.06 6.81
C ALA A 65 -4.26 6.43 7.00
N THR A 66 -4.26 5.23 7.56
CA THR A 66 -3.07 4.42 7.62
C THR A 66 -3.34 3.21 6.74
N VAL A 67 -2.45 2.96 5.80
CA VAL A 67 -2.67 1.90 4.83
C VAL A 67 -1.44 1.02 4.74
N LYS A 68 -1.64 -0.17 4.19
CA LYS A 68 -0.54 -1.03 3.83
C LYS A 68 -0.60 -1.13 2.32
N VAL A 69 0.46 -0.73 1.68
CA VAL A 69 0.52 -0.71 0.22
C VAL A 69 1.23 -1.97 -0.22
N ALA A 70 0.57 -2.73 -1.07
CA ALA A 70 1.11 -3.98 -1.57
C ALA A 70 1.81 -3.74 -2.89
N TYR A 71 2.96 -4.30 -3.04
CA TYR A 71 3.69 -4.20 -4.29
C TYR A 71 4.41 -5.50 -4.54
N ARG A 72 4.71 -5.74 -5.80
CA ARG A 72 5.38 -6.97 -6.17
C ARG A 72 6.88 -6.72 -6.27
N GLN A 73 7.64 -7.51 -5.59
CA GLN A 73 9.07 -7.41 -5.64
C GLN A 73 9.62 -8.64 -6.35
N ALA A 74 10.33 -8.40 -7.43
CA ALA A 74 10.87 -9.52 -8.18
C ALA A 74 11.98 -10.20 -7.39
N LEU A 75 12.13 -11.48 -7.59
CA LEU A 75 13.17 -12.23 -6.94
C LEU A 75 14.43 -12.22 -7.74
N ARG A 76 14.89 -11.08 -8.09
CA ARG A 76 16.03 -11.00 -8.86
C ARG A 76 17.28 -11.13 -8.14
N ALA A 77 17.22 -10.90 -6.92
CA ALA A 77 18.41 -10.97 -6.15
C ALA A 77 19.16 -12.20 -6.42
N THR A 78 18.48 -13.19 -6.76
CA THR A 78 19.14 -14.40 -6.99
C THR A 78 20.10 -14.27 -8.07
N SER A 79 19.79 -13.50 -8.97
CA SER A 79 20.68 -13.45 -10.06
C SER A 79 21.94 -12.82 -9.73
N ARG A 80 22.03 -12.07 -8.97
CA ARG A 80 23.17 -11.47 -8.76
C ARG A 80 24.06 -12.16 -8.20
N ALA A 81 23.55 -12.80 -7.70
CA ALA A 81 24.43 -13.51 -7.08
C ALA A 81 25.57 -13.74 -7.90
N LYS A 82 25.53 -13.71 -8.68
CA LYS A 82 26.50 -14.04 -9.21
C LYS A 82 27.43 -13.32 -9.31
N ALA A 83 27.32 -12.89 -9.16
CA ALA A 83 28.24 -12.18 -9.33
C ALA A 83 29.32 -12.23 -8.98
#